data_5d1725c876348700c9ceee2d11ea5e6b
#
_entry.id   5d1725c876348700c9ceee2d11ea5e6b
#
_cell.length_a   1.000
_cell.length_b   1.000
_cell.length_c   1.000
_cell.angle_alpha   90.00
_cell.angle_beta   90.00
_cell.angle_gamma   90.00
#
_symmetry.space_group_name_H-M   'P 1'
#
loop_
_entity.id
_entity.type
_entity.pdbx_description
1 polymer ?
#
loop_
_entity_poly.entity_id
_entity_poly.type
_entity_poly.pdbx_seq_one_letter_code
_entity_poly.pdbx_strand_id
1 'polypeptide(L)'
;MKQIVITLLLTFAVVTLKGQVLQSVPERVLNHQMDMKAPLPEPLFKMDTTIVRVHILNWKPSMCVFNIVNLNIQDLSSFLALNYTGQINNDGLAFIRIPLRGVADASIGIDNDFSSYFLLNPGDTTDVYVDLPRMREVCRAYMEKQSERVDYGFGNNDIPTAEQTKRYMISNEYGLDTQPFLWFEGGCADLNTVCHRYMPFLKYNPWNMDLENRLMVNKHLKDRYVDDMLKRRDYLKKQIKKDKRLPLCAKQYISLSVDLQAERCLRSFIQHHYRGDVNSIDSSSKENAMLKQRYISILRSLGTNTNYRAYLKHSDYSDFSSKFFSGVFSDNELCDYLHDITLLYDYSSRINNDEKLSGDEMEQLRMPFYRNILQQQIDAQQIVESEEYNGDLLEDLRNRYKGKVVLIDFWNTACHGCIMMMNYMEPLKDTVFKHPDAAFVYITDHVSPVDRWLEFRERIRGEHIRLNDKQKAELDKQFSIRTLPTYILKDRQGNFRNINGNLNDFKIELDKQ
;
A
#
# COMPACT_ATOMS: atom_id res chain seq x y z
N MET A 1 -13.32 53.92 7.92
CA MET A 1 -12.43 52.83 7.54
C MET A 1 -13.28 51.73 6.91
N LYS A 2 -13.27 51.66 5.59
CA LYS A 2 -14.09 50.71 4.82
C LYS A 2 -13.25 49.45 4.57
N GLN A 3 -13.66 48.32 5.14
CA GLN A 3 -13.13 47.02 4.77
C GLN A 3 -13.62 46.64 3.36
N ILE A 4 -12.70 46.47 2.46
CA ILE A 4 -12.97 45.93 1.13
C ILE A 4 -12.85 44.41 1.27
N VAL A 5 -13.99 43.72 1.24
CA VAL A 5 -14.07 42.27 1.09
C VAL A 5 -13.94 41.98 -0.41
N ILE A 6 -12.80 41.45 -0.83
CA ILE A 6 -12.62 40.93 -2.18
C ILE A 6 -13.11 39.48 -2.18
N THR A 7 -14.34 39.29 -2.61
CA THR A 7 -14.88 37.94 -2.92
C THR A 7 -14.34 37.55 -4.29
N LEU A 8 -13.33 36.68 -4.30
CA LEU A 8 -12.88 36.01 -5.53
C LEU A 8 -13.92 34.93 -5.90
N LEU A 9 -14.85 35.29 -6.78
CA LEU A 9 -15.69 34.33 -7.50
C LEU A 9 -14.81 33.63 -8.54
N LEU A 10 -14.24 32.49 -8.16
CA LEU A 10 -13.71 31.51 -9.12
C LEU A 10 -14.91 30.82 -9.79
N THR A 11 -15.39 31.41 -10.87
CA THR A 11 -16.24 30.70 -11.83
C THR A 11 -15.41 29.60 -12.47
N PHE A 12 -15.56 28.38 -11.95
CA PHE A 12 -15.15 27.19 -12.69
C PHE A 12 -16.05 27.09 -13.92
N ALA A 13 -15.57 27.55 -15.04
CA ALA A 13 -16.08 27.12 -16.32
C ALA A 13 -15.84 25.62 -16.43
N VAL A 14 -16.83 24.82 -16.11
CA VAL A 14 -16.87 23.41 -16.49
C VAL A 14 -16.97 23.40 -18.02
N VAL A 15 -15.82 23.46 -18.67
CA VAL A 15 -15.73 23.10 -20.09
C VAL A 15 -16.00 21.60 -20.09
N THR A 16 -17.23 21.22 -20.35
CA THR A 16 -17.59 19.86 -20.78
C THR A 16 -16.99 19.65 -22.16
N LEU A 17 -15.65 19.45 -22.22
CA LEU A 17 -15.05 18.73 -23.31
C LEU A 17 -15.74 17.37 -23.29
N LYS A 18 -16.59 17.10 -24.28
CA LYS A 18 -17.02 15.72 -24.56
C LYS A 18 -15.74 14.95 -24.83
N GLY A 19 -15.24 14.25 -23.84
CA GLY A 19 -14.07 13.39 -23.98
C GLY A 19 -14.41 12.31 -25.01
N GLN A 20 -13.47 11.97 -25.83
CA GLN A 20 -13.59 10.85 -26.75
C GLN A 20 -12.89 9.66 -26.13
N VAL A 21 -13.54 8.50 -26.12
CA VAL A 21 -12.91 7.24 -25.70
C VAL A 21 -11.61 7.04 -26.48
N LEU A 22 -10.51 6.91 -25.76
CA LEU A 22 -9.20 6.66 -26.38
C LEU A 22 -9.17 5.25 -26.98
N GLN A 23 -8.82 5.18 -28.27
CA GLN A 23 -8.70 3.90 -28.99
C GLN A 23 -7.30 3.30 -28.88
N SER A 24 -6.30 4.14 -28.63
CA SER A 24 -4.89 3.73 -28.51
C SER A 24 -4.14 4.66 -27.56
N VAL A 25 -3.00 4.21 -27.10
CA VAL A 25 -2.06 5.05 -26.35
C VAL A 25 -1.59 6.20 -27.23
N PRO A 26 -1.52 7.44 -26.71
CA PRO A 26 -1.03 8.59 -27.49
C PRO A 26 0.40 8.35 -28.02
N GLU A 27 0.65 8.78 -29.27
CA GLU A 27 1.96 8.59 -29.92
C GLU A 27 3.13 9.17 -29.11
N ARG A 28 2.93 10.31 -28.44
CA ARG A 28 3.96 10.92 -27.59
C ARG A 28 4.39 9.99 -26.44
N VAL A 29 3.47 9.14 -25.93
CA VAL A 29 3.75 8.17 -24.86
C VAL A 29 4.41 6.91 -25.42
N LEU A 30 3.93 6.43 -26.58
CA LEU A 30 4.53 5.26 -27.26
C LEU A 30 5.95 5.53 -27.74
N ASN A 31 6.20 6.75 -28.23
CA ASN A 31 7.49 7.17 -28.78
C ASN A 31 8.41 7.84 -27.75
N HIS A 32 7.99 7.87 -26.47
CA HIS A 32 8.80 8.42 -25.39
C HIS A 32 10.13 7.66 -25.27
N GLN A 33 11.23 8.42 -25.33
CA GLN A 33 12.57 7.88 -25.17
C GLN A 33 13.06 8.16 -23.76
N MET A 34 13.32 7.10 -23.00
CA MET A 34 13.88 7.21 -21.66
C MET A 34 15.28 7.83 -21.68
N ASP A 35 15.59 8.69 -20.73
CA ASP A 35 16.96 9.16 -20.54
C ASP A 35 17.84 8.03 -19.98
N MET A 36 18.66 7.47 -20.85
CA MET A 36 19.53 6.33 -20.51
C MET A 36 20.62 6.65 -19.50
N LYS A 37 20.91 7.94 -19.25
CA LYS A 37 22.00 8.42 -18.38
C LYS A 37 21.50 9.06 -17.08
N ALA A 38 20.23 9.42 -16.99
CA ALA A 38 19.68 10.02 -15.78
C ALA A 38 19.81 9.06 -14.59
N PRO A 39 20.38 9.49 -13.46
CA PRO A 39 20.43 8.68 -12.25
C PRO A 39 19.05 8.59 -11.62
N LEU A 40 18.89 7.66 -10.68
CA LEU A 40 17.70 7.61 -9.82
C LEU A 40 17.61 8.95 -9.06
N PRO A 41 16.51 9.69 -9.18
CA PRO A 41 16.37 10.96 -8.48
C PRO A 41 16.32 10.74 -6.97
N GLU A 42 16.62 11.78 -6.18
CA GLU A 42 16.42 11.74 -4.74
C GLU A 42 14.94 11.59 -4.41
N PRO A 43 14.57 10.76 -3.42
CA PRO A 43 13.19 10.63 -3.00
C PRO A 43 12.62 11.96 -2.48
N LEU A 44 11.40 12.28 -2.86
CA LEU A 44 10.75 13.50 -2.43
C LEU A 44 10.11 13.33 -1.05
N PHE A 45 10.63 14.04 -0.06
CA PHE A 45 10.12 14.11 1.31
C PHE A 45 9.29 15.38 1.49
N LYS A 46 8.14 15.45 0.84
CA LYS A 46 7.19 16.56 0.95
C LYS A 46 5.74 16.04 0.95
N MET A 47 4.82 16.86 1.48
CA MET A 47 3.38 16.60 1.39
C MET A 47 2.79 17.45 0.27
N ASP A 48 2.07 16.82 -0.65
CA ASP A 48 1.40 17.52 -1.76
C ASP A 48 0.32 16.63 -2.39
N THR A 49 -0.66 17.26 -3.06
CA THR A 49 -1.71 16.52 -3.76
C THR A 49 -1.23 16.04 -5.12
N THR A 50 -1.28 14.73 -5.32
CA THR A 50 -1.00 14.08 -6.60
C THR A 50 -2.31 13.77 -7.32
N ILE A 51 -2.28 13.89 -8.63
CA ILE A 51 -3.40 13.56 -9.50
C ILE A 51 -3.05 12.32 -10.31
N VAL A 52 -3.91 11.31 -10.25
CA VAL A 52 -3.81 10.13 -11.12
C VAL A 52 -5.00 10.13 -12.08
N ARG A 53 -4.70 10.12 -13.38
CA ARG A 53 -5.70 9.99 -14.45
C ARG A 53 -5.52 8.62 -15.09
N VAL A 54 -6.54 7.79 -15.00
CA VAL A 54 -6.51 6.43 -15.57
C VAL A 54 -7.39 6.39 -16.81
N HIS A 55 -6.78 6.12 -17.95
CA HIS A 55 -7.40 6.06 -19.25
C HIS A 55 -7.56 4.60 -19.67
N ILE A 56 -8.79 4.09 -19.72
CA ILE A 56 -9.08 2.74 -20.20
C ILE A 56 -9.23 2.78 -21.71
N LEU A 57 -8.37 2.07 -22.42
CA LEU A 57 -8.39 2.01 -23.88
C LEU A 57 -9.61 1.23 -24.39
N ASN A 58 -10.23 1.71 -25.47
CA ASN A 58 -11.40 1.09 -26.10
C ASN A 58 -12.57 0.86 -25.12
N TRP A 59 -12.73 1.77 -24.15
CA TRP A 59 -13.66 1.64 -23.06
C TRP A 59 -15.10 1.35 -23.49
N LYS A 60 -15.74 0.42 -22.78
CA LYS A 60 -17.18 0.16 -22.83
C LYS A 60 -17.65 -0.12 -21.39
N PRO A 61 -18.79 0.43 -20.94
CA PRO A 61 -19.30 0.18 -19.59
C PRO A 61 -19.49 -1.31 -19.24
N SER A 62 -19.73 -2.15 -20.26
CA SER A 62 -19.85 -3.60 -20.09
C SER A 62 -18.52 -4.31 -19.74
N MET A 63 -17.39 -3.61 -19.77
CA MET A 63 -16.09 -4.17 -19.40
C MET A 63 -15.93 -4.35 -17.88
N CYS A 64 -16.69 -3.62 -17.09
CA CYS A 64 -16.59 -3.60 -15.63
C CYS A 64 -17.96 -3.78 -14.98
N VAL A 65 -17.97 -4.25 -13.74
CA VAL A 65 -19.19 -4.41 -12.93
C VAL A 65 -19.50 -3.09 -12.19
N PHE A 66 -18.48 -2.53 -11.53
CA PHE A 66 -18.63 -1.33 -10.71
C PHE A 66 -18.13 -0.07 -11.40
N ASN A 67 -17.37 -0.18 -12.49
CA ASN A 67 -16.74 0.94 -13.19
C ASN A 67 -15.84 1.77 -12.26
N ILE A 68 -15.04 1.12 -11.44
CA ILE A 68 -14.19 1.75 -10.43
C ILE A 68 -12.73 1.38 -10.68
N VAL A 69 -11.86 2.40 -10.64
CA VAL A 69 -10.42 2.24 -10.47
C VAL A 69 -10.10 2.31 -9.00
N ASN A 70 -9.33 1.36 -8.51
CA ASN A 70 -8.81 1.32 -7.15
C ASN A 70 -7.30 1.57 -7.18
N LEU A 71 -6.84 2.47 -6.33
CA LEU A 71 -5.42 2.68 -6.06
C LEU A 71 -5.14 2.34 -4.60
N ASN A 72 -4.26 1.38 -4.40
CA ASN A 72 -3.74 1.05 -3.10
C ASN A 72 -2.37 1.71 -2.97
N ILE A 73 -2.22 2.62 -2.01
CA ILE A 73 -1.09 3.53 -1.89
C ILE A 73 -0.32 3.26 -0.61
N GLN A 74 1.00 3.23 -0.72
CA GLN A 74 1.92 3.18 0.41
C GLN A 74 2.84 4.38 0.36
N ASP A 75 2.45 5.44 1.04
CA ASP A 75 3.29 6.62 1.19
C ASP A 75 4.26 6.51 2.38
N LEU A 76 5.13 7.51 2.54
CA LEU A 76 6.17 7.49 3.58
C LEU A 76 5.66 7.64 5.01
N SER A 77 4.38 7.91 5.21
CA SER A 77 3.74 8.03 6.53
C SER A 77 2.87 6.83 6.89
N SER A 78 2.57 5.97 5.92
CA SER A 78 1.62 4.88 6.09
C SER A 78 2.34 3.55 6.28
N PHE A 79 1.99 2.85 7.35
CA PHE A 79 2.42 1.46 7.61
C PHE A 79 1.41 0.45 7.08
N LEU A 80 0.21 0.94 6.76
CA LEU A 80 -0.84 0.21 6.08
C LEU A 80 -1.12 0.89 4.74
N ALA A 81 -1.48 0.09 3.75
CA ALA A 81 -1.87 0.64 2.46
C ALA A 81 -3.18 1.43 2.60
N LEU A 82 -3.19 2.61 2.00
CA LEU A 82 -4.36 3.48 1.92
C LEU A 82 -5.05 3.26 0.57
N ASN A 83 -6.36 3.22 0.57
CA ASN A 83 -7.14 2.97 -0.62
C ASN A 83 -7.83 4.24 -1.11
N TYR A 84 -7.62 4.55 -2.40
CA TYR A 84 -8.28 5.63 -3.11
C TYR A 84 -8.98 5.08 -4.33
N THR A 85 -10.13 5.64 -4.68
CA THR A 85 -10.91 5.16 -5.82
C THR A 85 -11.33 6.30 -6.73
N GLY A 86 -11.52 5.98 -8.00
CA GLY A 86 -12.09 6.88 -9.00
C GLY A 86 -13.13 6.17 -9.84
N GLN A 87 -14.29 6.83 -10.04
CA GLN A 87 -15.32 6.33 -10.93
C GLN A 87 -14.87 6.50 -12.38
N ILE A 88 -14.99 5.45 -13.18
CA ILE A 88 -14.75 5.51 -14.62
C ILE A 88 -15.97 6.15 -15.30
N ASN A 89 -15.74 7.26 -15.97
CA ASN A 89 -16.78 7.97 -16.71
C ASN A 89 -17.06 7.32 -18.09
N ASN A 90 -18.01 7.90 -18.84
CA ASN A 90 -18.40 7.39 -20.15
C ASN A 90 -17.27 7.40 -21.18
N ASP A 91 -16.24 8.22 -20.99
CA ASP A 91 -15.09 8.33 -21.88
C ASP A 91 -13.96 7.35 -21.50
N GLY A 92 -14.15 6.53 -20.47
CA GLY A 92 -13.16 5.59 -19.98
C GLY A 92 -12.07 6.22 -19.12
N LEU A 93 -12.34 7.41 -18.57
CA LEU A 93 -11.42 8.14 -17.71
C LEU A 93 -11.85 8.07 -16.25
N ALA A 94 -10.93 7.68 -15.37
CA ALA A 94 -11.05 7.89 -13.93
C ALA A 94 -10.06 8.96 -13.47
N PHE A 95 -10.50 9.79 -12.53
CA PHE A 95 -9.71 10.88 -11.97
C PHE A 95 -9.64 10.71 -10.46
N ILE A 96 -8.41 10.63 -9.91
CA ILE A 96 -8.18 10.36 -8.50
C ILE A 96 -7.21 11.40 -7.94
N ARG A 97 -7.61 12.09 -6.89
CA ARG A 97 -6.77 13.04 -6.14
C ARG A 97 -6.30 12.35 -4.87
N ILE A 98 -4.99 12.40 -4.62
CA ILE A 98 -4.35 11.69 -3.53
C ILE A 98 -3.47 12.68 -2.77
N PRO A 99 -3.74 12.97 -1.50
CA PRO A 99 -2.83 13.73 -0.65
C PRO A 99 -1.67 12.81 -0.25
N LEU A 100 -0.59 12.86 -1.03
CA LEU A 100 0.61 12.07 -0.77
C LEU A 100 1.49 12.70 0.29
N ARG A 101 2.06 11.85 1.14
CA ARG A 101 3.10 12.18 2.10
C ARG A 101 4.39 11.51 1.65
N GLY A 102 5.13 12.20 0.78
CA GLY A 102 6.35 11.73 0.16
C GLY A 102 6.10 10.85 -1.06
N VAL A 103 7.19 10.31 -1.64
CA VAL A 103 7.11 9.32 -2.71
C VAL A 103 6.31 8.11 -2.25
N ALA A 104 5.53 7.52 -3.14
CA ALA A 104 4.64 6.42 -2.79
C ALA A 104 4.71 5.28 -3.81
N ASP A 105 4.62 4.06 -3.29
CA ASP A 105 4.26 2.89 -4.08
C ASP A 105 2.75 2.85 -4.24
N ALA A 106 2.30 2.68 -5.47
CA ALA A 106 0.90 2.53 -5.81
C ALA A 106 0.67 1.22 -6.53
N SER A 107 -0.43 0.55 -6.23
CA SER A 107 -0.94 -0.51 -7.09
C SER A 107 -2.31 -0.15 -7.63
N ILE A 108 -2.52 -0.42 -8.93
CA ILE A 108 -3.77 -0.14 -9.64
C ILE A 108 -4.56 -1.43 -9.84
N GLY A 109 -5.83 -1.40 -9.44
CA GLY A 109 -6.82 -2.43 -9.77
C GLY A 109 -8.03 -1.78 -10.44
N ILE A 110 -8.72 -2.54 -11.30
CA ILE A 110 -9.97 -2.11 -11.95
C ILE A 110 -11.04 -3.11 -11.56
N ASP A 111 -12.13 -2.61 -10.92
CA ASP A 111 -13.08 -3.44 -10.17
C ASP A 111 -12.34 -4.32 -9.13
N ASN A 112 -12.35 -5.63 -9.32
CA ASN A 112 -11.66 -6.62 -8.48
C ASN A 112 -10.52 -7.33 -9.23
N ASP A 113 -10.10 -6.76 -10.37
CA ASP A 113 -9.01 -7.33 -11.14
C ASP A 113 -7.65 -7.08 -10.46
N PHE A 114 -6.68 -7.91 -10.82
CA PHE A 114 -5.32 -7.85 -10.32
C PHE A 114 -4.69 -6.47 -10.47
N SER A 115 -3.77 -6.15 -9.57
CA SER A 115 -3.07 -4.88 -9.52
C SER A 115 -1.65 -4.97 -10.11
N SER A 116 -1.22 -3.89 -10.74
CA SER A 116 0.17 -3.66 -11.15
C SER A 116 0.74 -2.48 -10.38
N TYR A 117 2.04 -2.52 -10.08
CA TYR A 117 2.71 -1.51 -9.25
C TYR A 117 3.31 -0.40 -10.07
N PHE A 118 3.28 0.82 -9.54
CA PHE A 118 3.94 1.99 -10.07
C PHE A 118 4.21 3.03 -8.97
N LEU A 119 5.07 3.98 -9.27
CA LEU A 119 5.50 5.01 -8.32
C LEU A 119 4.79 6.33 -8.58
N LEU A 120 4.51 7.05 -7.51
CA LEU A 120 3.93 8.38 -7.50
C LEU A 120 4.82 9.36 -6.75
N ASN A 121 4.97 10.56 -7.29
CA ASN A 121 5.58 11.68 -6.59
C ASN A 121 4.52 12.66 -6.08
N PRO A 122 4.72 13.26 -4.91
CA PRO A 122 3.83 14.30 -4.40
C PRO A 122 3.83 15.55 -5.29
N GLY A 123 2.64 16.04 -5.64
CA GLY A 123 2.44 17.24 -6.47
C GLY A 123 2.46 16.99 -7.99
N ASP A 124 2.71 15.76 -8.43
CA ASP A 124 2.73 15.42 -9.86
C ASP A 124 1.33 15.05 -10.38
N THR A 125 1.19 15.11 -11.70
CA THR A 125 0.08 14.46 -12.41
C THR A 125 0.66 13.25 -13.14
N THR A 126 0.05 12.07 -12.89
CA THR A 126 0.42 10.81 -13.55
C THR A 126 -0.76 10.33 -14.39
N ASP A 127 -0.54 10.18 -15.70
CA ASP A 127 -1.46 9.51 -16.60
C ASP A 127 -1.07 8.04 -16.74
N VAL A 128 -2.06 7.16 -16.55
CA VAL A 128 -1.92 5.71 -16.71
C VAL A 128 -2.87 5.26 -17.81
N TYR A 129 -2.33 4.74 -18.89
CA TYR A 129 -3.12 4.18 -20.00
C TYR A 129 -3.19 2.68 -19.85
N VAL A 130 -4.40 2.12 -19.89
CA VAL A 130 -4.66 0.71 -19.54
C VAL A 130 -5.32 -0.02 -20.70
N ASP A 131 -4.67 -1.07 -21.21
CA ASP A 131 -5.32 -2.09 -22.02
C ASP A 131 -5.93 -3.15 -21.07
N LEU A 132 -7.19 -2.94 -20.68
CA LEU A 132 -7.85 -3.76 -19.68
C LEU A 132 -8.03 -5.24 -20.10
N PRO A 133 -8.44 -5.57 -21.34
CA PRO A 133 -8.46 -6.96 -21.80
C PRO A 133 -7.11 -7.64 -21.69
N ARG A 134 -6.05 -6.96 -22.12
CA ARG A 134 -4.68 -7.49 -22.06
C ARG A 134 -4.20 -7.63 -20.62
N MET A 135 -4.46 -6.66 -19.77
CA MET A 135 -4.18 -6.72 -18.33
C MET A 135 -4.79 -7.99 -17.72
N ARG A 136 -6.06 -8.26 -17.98
CA ARG A 136 -6.77 -9.45 -17.46
C ARG A 136 -6.17 -10.77 -17.96
N GLU A 137 -5.80 -10.82 -19.23
CA GLU A 137 -5.16 -12.00 -19.83
C GLU A 137 -3.82 -12.30 -19.14
N VAL A 138 -2.93 -11.30 -19.03
CA VAL A 138 -1.61 -11.44 -18.41
C VAL A 138 -1.73 -11.81 -16.94
N CYS A 139 -2.64 -11.17 -16.23
CA CYS A 139 -2.84 -11.43 -14.80
C CYS A 139 -3.39 -12.84 -14.54
N ARG A 140 -4.31 -13.33 -15.39
CA ARG A 140 -4.79 -14.71 -15.30
C ARG A 140 -3.66 -15.70 -15.53
N ALA A 141 -2.90 -15.53 -16.60
CA ALA A 141 -1.74 -16.38 -16.90
C ALA A 141 -0.71 -16.39 -15.77
N TYR A 142 -0.50 -15.25 -15.11
CA TYR A 142 0.36 -15.16 -13.93
C TYR A 142 -0.19 -15.95 -12.75
N MET A 143 -1.47 -15.82 -12.43
CA MET A 143 -2.12 -16.56 -11.33
C MET A 143 -2.13 -18.06 -11.57
N GLU A 144 -2.37 -18.50 -12.81
CA GLU A 144 -2.30 -19.89 -13.21
C GLU A 144 -0.89 -20.46 -12.98
N LYS A 145 0.15 -19.72 -13.38
CA LYS A 145 1.55 -20.13 -13.15
C LYS A 145 1.96 -20.10 -11.68
N GLN A 146 1.44 -19.15 -10.89
CA GLN A 146 1.68 -19.16 -9.43
C GLN A 146 1.02 -20.37 -8.75
N SER A 147 -0.13 -20.84 -9.26
CA SER A 147 -0.79 -22.02 -8.73
C SER A 147 -0.07 -23.33 -9.10
N GLU A 148 0.70 -23.34 -10.20
CA GLU A 148 1.62 -24.42 -10.53
C GLU A 148 2.77 -24.40 -9.50
N ARG A 149 2.68 -25.27 -8.50
CA ARG A 149 3.80 -25.47 -7.57
C ARG A 149 5.02 -25.89 -8.38
N VAL A 150 5.98 -24.97 -8.52
CA VAL A 150 7.25 -25.30 -9.16
C VAL A 150 7.92 -26.39 -8.32
N ASP A 151 7.94 -27.61 -8.84
CA ASP A 151 8.69 -28.69 -8.22
C ASP A 151 10.17 -28.46 -8.49
N TYR A 152 10.88 -28.02 -7.46
CA TYR A 152 12.34 -27.87 -7.52
C TYR A 152 13.06 -29.21 -7.41
N GLY A 153 12.31 -30.32 -7.26
CA GLY A 153 12.86 -31.66 -7.18
C GLY A 153 13.55 -31.99 -5.86
N PHE A 154 13.33 -31.17 -4.81
CA PHE A 154 13.82 -31.46 -3.46
C PHE A 154 12.90 -30.91 -2.36
N GLY A 155 12.79 -31.62 -1.24
CA GLY A 155 12.06 -31.21 -0.05
C GLY A 155 12.92 -30.46 0.96
N ASN A 156 12.33 -30.05 2.08
CA ASN A 156 13.01 -29.30 3.14
C ASN A 156 14.17 -30.08 3.81
N ASN A 157 14.18 -31.40 3.66
CA ASN A 157 15.18 -32.30 4.26
C ASN A 157 16.06 -33.00 3.23
N ASP A 158 15.85 -32.75 1.94
CA ASP A 158 16.61 -33.38 0.89
C ASP A 158 17.93 -32.67 0.66
N ILE A 159 18.93 -33.40 0.20
CA ILE A 159 20.20 -32.84 -0.26
C ILE A 159 20.04 -32.51 -1.76
N PRO A 160 20.00 -31.23 -2.16
CA PRO A 160 19.87 -30.87 -3.55
C PRO A 160 21.08 -31.35 -4.36
N THR A 161 20.83 -31.91 -5.54
CA THR A 161 21.90 -32.24 -6.50
C THR A 161 22.58 -30.97 -7.03
N ALA A 162 23.74 -31.11 -7.65
CA ALA A 162 24.43 -29.98 -8.29
C ALA A 162 23.59 -29.32 -9.39
N GLU A 163 22.80 -30.11 -10.14
CA GLU A 163 21.89 -29.60 -11.17
C GLU A 163 20.72 -28.84 -10.56
N GLN A 164 20.06 -29.39 -9.54
CA GLN A 164 19.02 -28.70 -8.78
C GLN A 164 19.55 -27.41 -8.17
N THR A 165 20.74 -27.45 -7.56
CA THR A 165 21.43 -26.27 -7.03
C THR A 165 21.62 -25.21 -8.11
N LYS A 166 22.09 -25.59 -9.31
CA LYS A 166 22.25 -24.67 -10.44
C LYS A 166 20.89 -24.12 -10.90
N ARG A 167 19.87 -24.94 -10.96
CA ARG A 167 18.52 -24.54 -11.38
C ARG A 167 17.93 -23.46 -10.46
N TYR A 168 17.98 -23.62 -9.17
CA TYR A 168 17.45 -22.60 -8.26
C TYR A 168 18.30 -21.32 -8.20
N MET A 169 19.62 -21.42 -8.48
CA MET A 169 20.49 -20.25 -8.57
C MET A 169 20.18 -19.35 -9.78
N ILE A 170 19.60 -19.90 -10.83
CA ILE A 170 19.43 -19.23 -12.14
C ILE A 170 17.96 -18.95 -12.45
N SER A 171 17.02 -19.75 -11.90
CA SER A 171 15.63 -19.72 -12.33
C SER A 171 14.82 -18.61 -11.71
N ASN A 172 14.32 -17.72 -12.55
CA ASN A 172 13.12 -16.92 -12.31
C ASN A 172 12.49 -16.38 -13.60
N GLU A 173 12.63 -17.12 -14.69
CA GLU A 173 11.90 -16.76 -15.90
C GLU A 173 10.53 -17.45 -15.88
N TYR A 174 9.48 -16.71 -15.53
CA TYR A 174 8.10 -17.20 -15.66
C TYR A 174 7.69 -17.37 -17.12
N GLY A 175 8.56 -17.01 -18.09
CA GLY A 175 8.30 -17.17 -19.53
C GLY A 175 6.99 -16.51 -19.98
N LEU A 176 6.52 -15.49 -19.26
CA LEU A 176 5.31 -14.77 -19.60
C LEU A 176 5.58 -13.74 -20.68
N ASP A 177 4.59 -13.54 -21.53
CA ASP A 177 4.59 -12.47 -22.50
C ASP A 177 4.71 -11.12 -21.76
N THR A 178 5.80 -10.41 -22.02
CA THR A 178 6.14 -9.13 -21.39
C THR A 178 5.63 -7.94 -22.19
N GLN A 179 4.69 -8.11 -23.12
CA GLN A 179 4.10 -6.97 -23.81
C GLN A 179 3.36 -6.10 -22.82
N PRO A 180 3.57 -4.78 -22.86
CA PRO A 180 2.97 -3.87 -21.90
C PRO A 180 1.45 -3.83 -22.05
N PHE A 181 0.77 -3.74 -20.94
CA PHE A 181 -0.66 -3.43 -20.83
C PHE A 181 -0.93 -2.14 -20.06
N LEU A 182 0.12 -1.53 -19.52
CA LEU A 182 0.14 -0.20 -18.93
C LEU A 182 1.20 0.67 -19.58
N TRP A 183 0.89 1.93 -19.76
CA TRP A 183 1.82 2.98 -20.18
C TRP A 183 1.64 4.19 -19.28
N PHE A 184 2.71 4.94 -19.08
CA PHE A 184 2.77 6.02 -18.10
C PHE A 184 3.25 7.32 -18.73
N GLU A 185 2.68 8.45 -18.26
CA GLU A 185 3.13 9.81 -18.52
C GLU A 185 3.16 10.57 -17.20
N GLY A 186 4.18 11.42 -16.97
CA GLY A 186 4.38 12.18 -15.73
C GLY A 186 5.75 11.98 -15.10
N GLY A 187 5.94 12.48 -13.88
CA GLY A 187 7.27 12.57 -13.26
C GLY A 187 8.01 11.25 -13.06
N CYS A 188 7.31 10.14 -12.85
CA CYS A 188 7.91 8.81 -12.69
C CYS A 188 7.77 7.91 -13.92
N ALA A 189 7.43 8.43 -15.10
CA ALA A 189 7.08 7.64 -16.28
C ALA A 189 8.16 6.62 -16.69
N ASP A 190 9.43 7.02 -16.71
CA ASP A 190 10.55 6.14 -17.08
C ASP A 190 10.68 4.98 -16.09
N LEU A 191 10.65 5.29 -14.81
CA LEU A 191 10.79 4.31 -13.75
C LEU A 191 9.59 3.36 -13.70
N ASN A 192 8.37 3.91 -13.85
CA ASN A 192 7.13 3.13 -13.92
C ASN A 192 7.08 2.19 -15.13
N THR A 193 7.53 2.68 -16.29
CA THR A 193 7.64 1.85 -17.49
C THR A 193 8.59 0.67 -17.28
N VAL A 194 9.72 0.91 -16.62
CA VAL A 194 10.67 -0.16 -16.30
C VAL A 194 10.12 -1.10 -15.25
N CYS A 195 9.53 -0.58 -14.19
CA CYS A 195 8.91 -1.39 -13.13
C CYS A 195 7.81 -2.28 -13.71
N HIS A 196 6.93 -1.70 -14.56
CA HIS A 196 5.87 -2.47 -15.20
C HIS A 196 6.41 -3.58 -16.12
N ARG A 197 7.45 -3.29 -16.90
CA ARG A 197 8.01 -4.27 -17.85
C ARG A 197 8.87 -5.34 -17.19
N TYR A 198 9.53 -5.02 -16.09
CA TYR A 198 10.57 -5.88 -15.54
C TYR A 198 10.31 -6.35 -14.12
N MET A 199 9.53 -5.63 -13.28
CA MET A 199 9.37 -6.00 -11.88
C MET A 199 8.29 -7.05 -11.56
N PRO A 200 7.11 -7.11 -12.17
CA PRO A 200 6.09 -8.10 -11.79
C PRO A 200 6.39 -9.52 -12.27
N PHE A 201 7.10 -9.65 -13.39
CA PHE A 201 7.26 -10.93 -14.10
C PHE A 201 8.74 -11.28 -14.32
N LEU A 202 9.59 -11.02 -13.39
CA LEU A 202 10.91 -10.55 -13.63
C LEU A 202 11.94 -11.57 -13.95
N LYS A 203 12.59 -11.26 -15.06
CA LYS A 203 13.96 -11.67 -15.30
C LYS A 203 14.92 -11.29 -14.15
N TYR A 204 14.58 -10.25 -13.38
CA TYR A 204 15.38 -9.70 -12.30
C TYR A 204 14.70 -9.72 -10.92
N ASN A 205 13.49 -10.26 -10.79
CA ASN A 205 12.94 -10.58 -9.49
C ASN A 205 13.65 -11.84 -8.97
N PRO A 206 14.63 -11.72 -8.09
CA PRO A 206 15.51 -12.82 -7.76
C PRO A 206 14.84 -13.85 -6.88
N TRP A 207 13.63 -13.54 -6.35
CA TRP A 207 13.19 -14.18 -5.14
C TRP A 207 11.81 -14.77 -5.32
N ASN A 208 11.78 -16.05 -5.69
CA ASN A 208 10.61 -16.85 -5.43
C ASN A 208 10.57 -17.14 -3.92
N MET A 209 9.62 -16.55 -3.21
CA MET A 209 9.52 -16.67 -1.75
C MET A 209 9.34 -18.12 -1.28
N ASP A 210 8.63 -18.96 -2.07
CA ASP A 210 8.49 -20.38 -1.73
C ASP A 210 9.81 -21.11 -1.82
N LEU A 211 10.60 -20.81 -2.83
CA LEU A 211 11.95 -21.36 -2.96
C LEU A 211 12.85 -20.86 -1.81
N GLU A 212 12.83 -19.58 -1.50
CA GLU A 212 13.63 -19.04 -0.40
C GLU A 212 13.26 -19.67 0.94
N ASN A 213 11.98 -19.82 1.22
CA ASN A 213 11.51 -20.49 2.42
C ASN A 213 12.01 -21.93 2.50
N ARG A 214 11.96 -22.69 1.39
CA ARG A 214 12.48 -24.05 1.33
C ARG A 214 13.99 -24.12 1.54
N LEU A 215 14.74 -23.23 0.90
CA LEU A 215 16.19 -23.18 1.03
C LEU A 215 16.60 -22.79 2.45
N MET A 216 15.93 -21.82 3.05
CA MET A 216 16.20 -21.31 4.39
C MET A 216 15.99 -22.37 5.47
N VAL A 217 14.91 -23.16 5.37
CA VAL A 217 14.57 -24.19 6.38
C VAL A 217 15.28 -25.52 6.13
N ASN A 218 15.94 -25.69 4.97
CA ASN A 218 16.63 -26.93 4.63
C ASN A 218 17.90 -27.10 5.48
N LYS A 219 17.88 -28.09 6.40
CA LYS A 219 18.97 -28.33 7.33
C LYS A 219 20.32 -28.66 6.68
N HIS A 220 20.32 -29.21 5.45
CA HIS A 220 21.54 -29.54 4.70
C HIS A 220 22.15 -28.33 4.00
N LEU A 221 21.38 -27.24 3.87
CA LEU A 221 21.81 -26.00 3.24
C LEU A 221 22.13 -24.90 4.24
N LYS A 222 21.80 -25.07 5.54
CA LYS A 222 21.95 -24.04 6.57
C LYS A 222 23.30 -23.33 6.49
N ASP A 223 24.40 -24.07 6.45
CA ASP A 223 25.75 -23.52 6.55
C ASP A 223 26.18 -22.75 5.29
N ARG A 224 25.58 -23.04 4.14
CA ARG A 224 25.93 -22.41 2.86
C ARG A 224 24.84 -21.49 2.30
N TYR A 225 23.64 -21.48 2.90
CA TYR A 225 22.49 -20.70 2.40
C TYR A 225 22.83 -19.23 2.16
N VAL A 226 23.47 -18.59 3.15
CA VAL A 226 23.82 -17.17 3.06
C VAL A 226 24.82 -16.91 1.95
N ASP A 227 25.82 -17.79 1.78
CA ASP A 227 26.82 -17.66 0.70
C ASP A 227 26.18 -17.84 -0.68
N ASP A 228 25.28 -18.80 -0.83
CA ASP A 228 24.58 -19.05 -2.08
C ASP A 228 23.60 -17.90 -2.42
N MET A 229 22.94 -17.34 -1.41
CA MET A 229 22.12 -16.14 -1.54
C MET A 229 22.94 -14.94 -2.04
N LEU A 230 24.12 -14.68 -1.45
CA LEU A 230 25.00 -13.59 -1.88
C LEU A 230 25.53 -13.80 -3.30
N LYS A 231 25.92 -15.02 -3.68
CA LYS A 231 26.35 -15.34 -5.07
C LYS A 231 25.22 -15.04 -6.06
N ARG A 232 23.98 -15.38 -5.73
CA ARG A 232 22.81 -15.08 -6.58
C ARG A 232 22.56 -13.59 -6.70
N ARG A 233 22.58 -12.85 -5.60
CA ARG A 233 22.54 -11.40 -5.58
C ARG A 233 23.58 -10.78 -6.53
N ASP A 234 24.83 -11.19 -6.40
CA ASP A 234 25.94 -10.64 -7.19
C ASP A 234 25.80 -10.99 -8.69
N TYR A 235 25.33 -12.20 -8.99
CA TYR A 235 25.02 -12.59 -10.35
C TYR A 235 23.95 -11.67 -10.97
N LEU A 236 22.84 -11.42 -10.27
CA LEU A 236 21.77 -10.56 -10.73
C LEU A 236 22.22 -9.12 -10.94
N LYS A 237 22.93 -8.55 -9.98
CA LYS A 237 23.51 -7.19 -10.12
C LYS A 237 24.44 -7.09 -11.33
N LYS A 238 25.22 -8.14 -11.61
CA LYS A 238 26.06 -8.21 -12.81
C LYS A 238 25.22 -8.25 -14.10
N GLN A 239 24.08 -8.96 -14.14
CA GLN A 239 23.19 -8.97 -15.31
C GLN A 239 22.53 -7.61 -15.49
N ILE A 240 21.98 -6.99 -14.44
CA ILE A 240 21.38 -5.66 -14.45
C ILE A 240 22.37 -4.64 -15.02
N LYS A 241 23.60 -4.62 -14.52
CA LYS A 241 24.66 -3.71 -14.98
C LYS A 241 24.94 -3.84 -16.49
N LYS A 242 24.91 -5.07 -17.03
CA LYS A 242 25.19 -5.37 -18.43
C LYS A 242 24.02 -5.10 -19.37
N ASP A 243 22.79 -5.04 -18.87
CA ASP A 243 21.60 -4.84 -19.72
C ASP A 243 21.59 -3.42 -20.30
N LYS A 244 21.81 -3.32 -21.61
CA LYS A 244 21.86 -2.03 -22.32
C LYS A 244 20.47 -1.41 -22.55
N ARG A 245 19.38 -2.14 -22.32
CA ARG A 245 18.01 -1.65 -22.48
C ARG A 245 17.56 -0.82 -21.28
N LEU A 246 18.21 -1.00 -20.12
CA LEU A 246 17.86 -0.34 -18.88
C LEU A 246 18.56 1.01 -18.75
N PRO A 247 17.83 2.12 -18.51
CA PRO A 247 18.41 3.40 -18.12
C PRO A 247 19.10 3.30 -16.75
N LEU A 248 19.96 4.27 -16.46
CA LEU A 248 20.75 4.27 -15.22
C LEU A 248 19.86 4.28 -13.97
N CYS A 249 18.81 5.10 -13.95
CA CYS A 249 17.86 5.16 -12.84
C CYS A 249 17.23 3.77 -12.55
N ALA A 250 16.84 3.05 -13.60
CA ALA A 250 16.28 1.71 -13.46
C ALA A 250 17.30 0.70 -12.95
N LYS A 251 18.55 0.76 -13.44
CA LYS A 251 19.63 -0.10 -12.91
C LYS A 251 19.86 0.12 -11.42
N GLN A 252 19.85 1.37 -10.99
CA GLN A 252 20.01 1.72 -9.58
C GLN A 252 18.82 1.23 -8.75
N TYR A 253 17.58 1.49 -9.20
CA TYR A 253 16.36 1.06 -8.54
C TYR A 253 16.28 -0.47 -8.40
N ILE A 254 16.47 -1.21 -9.51
CA ILE A 254 16.39 -2.67 -9.49
C ILE A 254 17.56 -3.27 -8.66
N SER A 255 18.77 -2.68 -8.73
CA SER A 255 19.89 -3.14 -7.91
C SER A 255 19.63 -2.96 -6.42
N LEU A 256 19.02 -1.84 -6.03
CA LEU A 256 18.60 -1.60 -4.65
C LEU A 256 17.52 -2.60 -4.22
N SER A 257 16.53 -2.89 -5.08
CA SER A 257 15.52 -3.92 -4.81
C SER A 257 16.14 -5.29 -4.57
N VAL A 258 17.16 -5.67 -5.38
CA VAL A 258 17.92 -6.92 -5.17
C VAL A 258 18.65 -6.93 -3.83
N ASP A 259 19.25 -5.81 -3.43
CA ASP A 259 19.95 -5.69 -2.14
C ASP A 259 18.98 -5.76 -0.95
N LEU A 260 17.81 -5.12 -1.04
CA LEU A 260 16.75 -5.20 -0.02
C LEU A 260 16.18 -6.60 0.13
N GLN A 261 15.99 -7.33 -0.98
CA GLN A 261 15.55 -8.72 -0.91
C GLN A 261 16.61 -9.61 -0.25
N ALA A 262 17.89 -9.40 -0.57
CA ALA A 262 18.98 -10.13 0.11
C ALA A 262 19.02 -9.83 1.61
N GLU A 263 18.85 -8.56 2.00
CA GLU A 263 18.71 -8.16 3.41
C GLU A 263 17.54 -8.90 4.07
N ARG A 264 16.37 -8.89 3.44
CA ARG A 264 15.17 -9.56 3.95
C ARG A 264 15.38 -11.07 4.13
N CYS A 265 15.98 -11.73 3.14
CA CYS A 265 16.30 -13.16 3.24
C CYS A 265 17.28 -13.45 4.38
N LEU A 266 18.31 -12.63 4.56
CA LEU A 266 19.24 -12.80 5.67
C LEU A 266 18.57 -12.58 7.02
N ARG A 267 17.70 -11.58 7.13
CA ARG A 267 16.90 -11.34 8.35
C ARG A 267 16.01 -12.53 8.68
N SER A 268 15.26 -13.00 7.71
CA SER A 268 14.37 -14.16 7.87
C SER A 268 15.16 -15.42 8.26
N PHE A 269 16.37 -15.61 7.69
CA PHE A 269 17.25 -16.69 8.07
C PHE A 269 17.71 -16.59 9.53
N ILE A 270 18.13 -15.40 9.98
CA ILE A 270 18.54 -15.16 11.36
C ILE A 270 17.34 -15.39 12.30
N GLN A 271 16.18 -14.83 12.00
CA GLN A 271 14.97 -15.02 12.79
C GLN A 271 14.57 -16.50 12.92
N HIS A 272 14.64 -17.25 11.82
CA HIS A 272 14.29 -18.67 11.83
C HIS A 272 15.27 -19.51 12.69
N HIS A 273 16.57 -19.27 12.55
CA HIS A 273 17.58 -20.10 13.19
C HIS A 273 17.98 -19.65 14.59
N TYR A 274 17.81 -18.37 14.92
CA TYR A 274 18.24 -17.77 16.20
C TYR A 274 17.07 -17.14 16.99
N ARG A 275 15.83 -17.25 16.47
CA ARG A 275 14.58 -16.81 17.13
C ARG A 275 14.55 -15.32 17.47
N GLY A 276 15.16 -14.50 16.65
CA GLY A 276 15.19 -13.04 16.83
C GLY A 276 16.05 -12.35 15.77
N ASP A 277 16.59 -11.21 16.11
CA ASP A 277 17.50 -10.45 15.25
C ASP A 277 18.96 -10.89 15.42
N VAL A 278 19.91 -10.13 14.84
CA VAL A 278 21.34 -10.41 14.94
C VAL A 278 21.84 -10.37 16.39
N ASN A 279 21.17 -9.64 17.29
CA ASN A 279 21.52 -9.57 18.71
C ASN A 279 21.13 -10.84 19.48
N SER A 280 20.16 -11.58 18.97
CA SER A 280 19.70 -12.86 19.55
C SER A 280 20.71 -14.00 19.35
N ILE A 281 21.76 -13.78 18.56
CA ILE A 281 22.84 -14.75 18.40
C ILE A 281 23.68 -14.74 19.68
N ASP A 282 23.65 -15.86 20.41
CA ASP A 282 24.43 -16.05 21.63
C ASP A 282 25.93 -15.96 21.32
N SER A 283 26.58 -14.94 21.84
CA SER A 283 28.01 -14.68 21.60
C SER A 283 28.93 -15.30 22.67
N SER A 284 28.42 -16.22 23.51
CA SER A 284 29.20 -16.89 24.56
C SER A 284 30.32 -17.78 23.98
N SER A 285 30.10 -18.35 22.79
CA SER A 285 31.14 -19.07 22.06
C SER A 285 31.87 -18.18 21.05
N LYS A 286 33.15 -18.43 20.82
CA LYS A 286 33.94 -17.73 19.80
C LYS A 286 33.36 -17.88 18.41
N GLU A 287 32.84 -19.07 18.10
CA GLU A 287 32.22 -19.38 16.80
C GLU A 287 30.97 -18.52 16.56
N ASN A 288 30.04 -18.49 17.50
CA ASN A 288 28.83 -17.66 17.41
C ASN A 288 29.16 -16.16 17.38
N ALA A 289 30.15 -15.71 18.13
CA ALA A 289 30.60 -14.32 18.07
C ALA A 289 31.12 -13.95 16.67
N MET A 290 31.91 -14.83 16.04
CA MET A 290 32.37 -14.64 14.67
C MET A 290 31.21 -14.66 13.66
N LEU A 291 30.26 -15.56 13.84
CA LEU A 291 29.06 -15.64 12.99
C LEU A 291 28.20 -14.38 13.08
N LYS A 292 27.97 -13.88 14.28
CA LYS A 292 27.28 -12.59 14.51
C LYS A 292 27.97 -11.45 13.76
N GLN A 293 29.29 -11.31 13.92
CA GLN A 293 30.06 -10.27 13.23
C GLN A 293 30.02 -10.43 11.70
N ARG A 294 30.03 -11.66 11.20
CA ARG A 294 29.86 -11.95 9.78
C ARG A 294 28.52 -11.43 9.25
N TYR A 295 27.41 -11.71 9.93
CA TYR A 295 26.07 -11.26 9.50
C TYR A 295 25.94 -9.74 9.57
N ILE A 296 26.44 -9.10 10.61
CA ILE A 296 26.52 -7.64 10.71
C ILE A 296 27.30 -7.05 9.52
N SER A 297 28.46 -7.62 9.20
CA SER A 297 29.28 -7.19 8.07
C SER A 297 28.56 -7.33 6.73
N ILE A 298 27.84 -8.45 6.53
CA ILE A 298 27.03 -8.65 5.32
C ILE A 298 25.93 -7.59 5.24
N LEU A 299 25.13 -7.42 6.29
CA LEU A 299 24.04 -6.44 6.31
C LEU A 299 24.53 -5.02 6.01
N ARG A 300 25.67 -4.62 6.58
CA ARG A 300 26.32 -3.33 6.27
C ARG A 300 26.77 -3.22 4.81
N SER A 301 27.25 -4.32 4.24
CA SER A 301 27.78 -4.36 2.85
C SER A 301 26.69 -4.33 1.77
N LEU A 302 25.43 -4.61 2.11
CA LEU A 302 24.33 -4.63 1.13
C LEU A 302 24.00 -3.23 0.57
N GLY A 303 24.41 -2.15 1.26
CA GLY A 303 24.15 -0.79 0.80
C GLY A 303 22.69 -0.37 0.90
N THR A 304 21.92 -0.99 1.79
CA THR A 304 20.49 -0.73 2.00
C THR A 304 20.20 0.39 3.00
N ASN A 305 21.24 0.89 3.69
CA ASN A 305 21.16 2.06 4.55
C ASN A 305 21.24 3.34 3.70
N THR A 306 20.14 3.71 3.08
CA THR A 306 20.05 4.82 2.12
C THR A 306 18.65 5.41 2.04
N ASN A 307 18.54 6.72 1.82
CA ASN A 307 17.26 7.41 1.60
C ASN A 307 16.51 6.89 0.35
N TYR A 308 17.20 6.36 -0.65
CA TYR A 308 16.58 5.75 -1.83
C TYR A 308 15.69 4.54 -1.50
N ARG A 309 15.84 3.95 -0.32
CA ARG A 309 14.95 2.90 0.19
C ARG A 309 13.48 3.36 0.23
N ALA A 310 13.23 4.65 0.37
CA ALA A 310 11.89 5.24 0.33
C ALA A 310 11.11 4.91 -0.95
N TYR A 311 11.80 4.61 -2.07
CA TYR A 311 11.17 4.16 -3.31
C TYR A 311 10.67 2.71 -3.30
N LEU A 312 11.08 1.91 -2.35
CA LEU A 312 10.82 0.46 -2.31
C LEU A 312 10.05 0.04 -1.06
N LYS A 313 9.19 0.92 -0.59
CA LYS A 313 8.46 0.74 0.66
C LYS A 313 7.62 -0.54 0.69
N HIS A 314 7.01 -0.93 -0.43
CA HIS A 314 6.25 -2.19 -0.53
C HIS A 314 7.10 -3.44 -0.24
N SER A 315 8.42 -3.36 -0.39
CA SER A 315 9.34 -4.44 -0.05
C SER A 315 9.64 -4.52 1.44
N ASP A 316 9.32 -3.46 2.20
CA ASP A 316 9.71 -3.29 3.60
C ASP A 316 8.59 -3.61 4.61
N TYR A 317 7.44 -4.11 4.15
CA TYR A 317 6.16 -4.18 4.87
C TYR A 317 6.16 -4.82 6.26
N SER A 318 7.13 -5.61 6.62
CA SER A 318 7.04 -6.39 7.85
C SER A 318 8.05 -6.02 8.93
N ASP A 319 8.98 -5.08 8.69
CA ASP A 319 10.21 -5.10 9.47
C ASP A 319 10.72 -3.73 9.95
N PHE A 320 9.89 -2.69 10.03
CA PHE A 320 10.27 -1.43 10.68
C PHE A 320 10.35 -1.52 12.22
N SER A 321 10.70 -2.67 12.78
CA SER A 321 11.05 -2.68 14.18
C SER A 321 12.40 -1.99 14.37
N SER A 322 12.43 -0.93 15.16
CA SER A 322 13.65 -0.23 15.59
C SER A 322 14.73 -1.19 16.09
N LYS A 323 14.33 -2.35 16.61
CA LYS A 323 15.21 -3.40 17.13
C LYS A 323 16.11 -4.04 16.06
N PHE A 324 15.68 -4.08 14.79
CA PHE A 324 16.47 -4.74 13.75
C PHE A 324 17.75 -3.98 13.40
N PHE A 325 17.62 -2.66 13.19
CA PHE A 325 18.77 -1.83 12.81
C PHE A 325 19.70 -1.53 14.00
N SER A 326 19.19 -1.51 15.24
CA SER A 326 19.97 -1.26 16.45
C SER A 326 21.10 -2.25 16.70
N GLY A 327 21.06 -3.43 16.09
CA GLY A 327 22.13 -4.41 16.18
C GLY A 327 23.16 -4.34 15.05
N VAL A 328 22.85 -3.60 13.98
CA VAL A 328 23.69 -3.52 12.77
C VAL A 328 24.33 -2.15 12.63
N PHE A 329 23.57 -1.09 12.86
CA PHE A 329 24.01 0.30 12.79
C PHE A 329 23.75 0.99 14.13
N SER A 330 24.66 1.89 14.53
CA SER A 330 24.33 2.88 15.57
C SER A 330 23.42 3.95 14.98
N ASP A 331 22.71 4.69 15.84
CA ASP A 331 21.79 5.74 15.38
C ASP A 331 22.48 6.75 14.46
N ASN A 332 23.70 7.15 14.79
CA ASN A 332 24.48 8.08 13.98
C ASN A 332 24.92 7.54 12.60
N GLU A 333 24.90 6.22 12.41
CA GLU A 333 25.23 5.58 11.14
C GLU A 333 24.02 5.40 10.23
N LEU A 334 22.80 5.48 10.76
CA LEU A 334 21.57 5.35 9.96
C LEU A 334 21.39 6.57 9.04
N CYS A 335 20.95 6.33 7.80
CA CYS A 335 20.45 7.40 6.95
C CYS A 335 19.19 8.01 7.56
N ASP A 336 18.88 9.27 7.21
CA ASP A 336 17.79 10.02 7.82
C ASP A 336 16.44 9.33 7.63
N TYR A 337 16.20 8.73 6.45
CA TYR A 337 14.97 7.96 6.20
C TYR A 337 14.79 6.80 7.18
N LEU A 338 15.81 5.95 7.35
CA LEU A 338 15.71 4.77 8.22
C LEU A 338 15.62 5.16 9.70
N HIS A 339 16.36 6.18 10.11
CA HIS A 339 16.29 6.69 11.46
C HIS A 339 14.86 7.17 11.77
N ASP A 340 14.33 8.06 10.95
CA ASP A 340 13.06 8.71 11.22
C ASP A 340 11.85 7.81 11.02
N ILE A 341 11.87 6.89 10.03
CA ILE A 341 10.73 6.00 9.79
C ILE A 341 10.53 5.00 10.95
N THR A 342 11.61 4.61 11.63
CA THR A 342 11.49 3.72 12.80
C THR A 342 10.88 4.45 14.00
N LEU A 343 11.28 5.71 14.22
CA LEU A 343 10.67 6.55 15.26
C LEU A 343 9.22 6.91 14.92
N LEU A 344 8.95 7.25 13.66
CA LEU A 344 7.60 7.57 13.20
C LEU A 344 6.64 6.41 13.47
N TYR A 345 7.07 5.15 13.25
CA TYR A 345 6.26 3.98 13.55
C TYR A 345 5.83 3.92 15.02
N ASP A 346 6.81 4.04 15.93
CA ASP A 346 6.56 4.02 17.37
C ASP A 346 5.66 5.15 17.81
N TYR A 347 5.99 6.37 17.40
CA TYR A 347 5.26 7.58 17.79
C TYR A 347 3.84 7.63 17.23
N SER A 348 3.64 7.24 15.96
CA SER A 348 2.30 7.14 15.37
C SER A 348 1.43 6.10 16.08
N SER A 349 2.02 4.95 16.46
CA SER A 349 1.31 3.93 17.23
C SER A 349 0.88 4.46 18.60
N ARG A 350 1.74 5.19 19.29
CA ARG A 350 1.45 5.77 20.59
C ARG A 350 0.36 6.85 20.50
N ILE A 351 0.44 7.74 19.50
CA ILE A 351 -0.62 8.74 19.24
C ILE A 351 -1.96 8.05 18.99
N ASN A 352 -1.99 7.00 18.16
CA ASN A 352 -3.22 6.27 17.88
C ASN A 352 -3.82 5.55 19.12
N ASN A 353 -3.00 5.28 20.14
CA ASN A 353 -3.39 4.71 21.43
C ASN A 353 -3.59 5.80 22.51
N ASP A 354 -3.83 7.06 22.12
CA ASP A 354 -4.08 8.20 22.98
C ASP A 354 -2.92 8.57 23.93
N GLU A 355 -1.68 8.15 23.59
CA GLU A 355 -0.49 8.54 24.34
C GLU A 355 0.04 9.89 23.83
N LYS A 356 0.46 10.76 24.78
CA LYS A 356 1.05 12.06 24.45
C LYS A 356 2.55 11.93 24.21
N LEU A 357 3.02 12.53 23.13
CA LEU A 357 4.45 12.68 22.86
C LEU A 357 4.99 13.94 23.55
N SER A 358 6.22 13.86 24.04
CA SER A 358 6.96 15.02 24.54
C SER A 358 7.59 15.83 23.39
N GLY A 359 7.90 17.10 23.64
CA GLY A 359 8.63 17.94 22.68
C GLY A 359 10.01 17.36 22.33
N ASP A 360 10.70 16.79 23.31
CA ASP A 360 12.02 16.20 23.13
C ASP A 360 11.97 14.95 22.20
N GLU A 361 10.88 14.18 22.22
CA GLU A 361 10.69 13.07 21.32
C GLU A 361 10.50 13.54 19.86
N MET A 362 9.75 14.61 19.65
CA MET A 362 9.59 15.21 18.34
C MET A 362 10.92 15.75 17.77
N GLU A 363 11.80 16.28 18.62
CA GLU A 363 13.10 16.79 18.20
C GLU A 363 14.09 15.67 17.83
N GLN A 364 13.87 14.42 18.23
CA GLN A 364 14.69 13.28 17.82
C GLN A 364 14.60 13.02 16.32
N LEU A 365 13.48 13.35 15.67
CA LEU A 365 13.36 13.21 14.22
C LEU A 365 14.30 14.21 13.52
N ARG A 366 15.12 13.72 12.61
CA ARG A 366 16.09 14.52 11.84
C ARG A 366 15.42 15.33 10.74
N MET A 367 14.41 14.73 10.07
CA MET A 367 13.77 15.34 8.92
C MET A 367 12.53 16.15 9.33
N PRO A 368 12.45 17.45 8.99
CA PRO A 368 11.26 18.26 9.23
C PRO A 368 9.98 17.66 8.65
N PHE A 369 10.11 16.90 7.56
CA PHE A 369 9.02 16.19 6.92
C PHE A 369 8.28 15.24 7.88
N TYR A 370 9.00 14.42 8.64
CA TYR A 370 8.39 13.48 9.59
C TYR A 370 7.87 14.18 10.84
N ARG A 371 8.53 15.24 11.30
CA ARG A 371 7.97 16.10 12.37
C ARG A 371 6.62 16.69 11.99
N ASN A 372 6.47 17.17 10.75
CA ASN A 372 5.20 17.70 10.26
C ASN A 372 4.11 16.64 10.18
N ILE A 373 4.44 15.39 9.82
CA ILE A 373 3.48 14.28 9.81
C ILE A 373 2.98 14.00 11.23
N LEU A 374 3.89 13.87 12.21
CA LEU A 374 3.49 13.65 13.60
C LEU A 374 2.67 14.81 14.16
N GLN A 375 3.04 16.06 13.83
CA GLN A 375 2.26 17.22 14.28
C GLN A 375 0.83 17.17 13.74
N GLN A 376 0.63 16.79 12.45
CA GLN A 376 -0.70 16.61 11.90
C GLN A 376 -1.49 15.50 12.61
N GLN A 377 -0.83 14.40 13.00
CA GLN A 377 -1.47 13.32 13.76
C GLN A 377 -1.88 13.80 15.16
N ILE A 378 -1.02 14.55 15.83
CA ILE A 378 -1.32 15.15 17.16
C ILE A 378 -2.48 16.13 17.06
N ASP A 379 -2.47 17.03 16.06
CA ASP A 379 -3.54 18.00 15.85
C ASP A 379 -4.87 17.28 15.54
N ALA A 380 -4.83 16.22 14.73
CA ALA A 380 -5.97 15.38 14.43
C ALA A 380 -6.52 14.68 15.68
N GLN A 381 -5.65 14.16 16.54
CA GLN A 381 -6.04 13.51 17.79
C GLN A 381 -6.77 14.48 18.72
N GLN A 382 -6.31 15.73 18.85
CA GLN A 382 -6.97 16.75 19.66
C GLN A 382 -8.39 17.05 19.18
N ILE A 383 -8.63 17.01 17.85
CA ILE A 383 -9.99 17.17 17.29
C ILE A 383 -10.87 15.99 17.72
N VAL A 384 -10.35 14.78 17.66
CA VAL A 384 -11.11 13.57 18.00
C VAL A 384 -11.37 13.46 19.49
N GLU A 385 -10.39 13.78 20.35
CA GLU A 385 -10.58 13.84 21.81
C GLU A 385 -11.72 14.79 22.22
N SER A 386 -11.91 15.89 21.48
CA SER A 386 -13.00 16.84 21.73
C SER A 386 -14.39 16.31 21.30
N GLU A 387 -14.40 15.32 20.42
CA GLU A 387 -15.61 14.67 19.87
C GLU A 387 -15.84 13.27 20.47
N GLU A 388 -15.04 12.84 21.46
CA GLU A 388 -15.05 11.47 21.99
C GLU A 388 -16.44 11.07 22.50
N TYR A 389 -16.89 9.91 22.02
CA TYR A 389 -18.15 9.36 22.38
C TYR A 389 -18.05 8.52 23.66
N ASN A 390 -18.70 8.97 24.74
CA ASN A 390 -18.59 8.35 26.08
C ASN A 390 -19.89 7.65 26.56
N GLY A 391 -20.83 7.31 25.66
CA GLY A 391 -22.12 6.73 26.00
C GLY A 391 -22.34 5.29 25.49
N ASP A 392 -23.57 4.79 25.66
CA ASP A 392 -24.05 3.61 24.93
C ASP A 392 -24.37 4.00 23.49
N LEU A 393 -23.48 3.60 22.56
CA LEU A 393 -23.59 3.96 21.16
C LEU A 393 -24.92 3.51 20.52
N LEU A 394 -25.38 2.32 20.86
CA LEU A 394 -26.60 1.80 20.26
C LEU A 394 -27.85 2.53 20.77
N GLU A 395 -27.87 2.86 22.06
CA GLU A 395 -28.95 3.68 22.62
C GLU A 395 -28.97 5.07 22.03
N ASP A 396 -27.79 5.67 21.89
CA ASP A 396 -27.67 7.00 21.27
C ASP A 396 -28.08 6.99 19.79
N LEU A 397 -27.67 5.98 19.01
CA LEU A 397 -28.12 5.83 17.62
C LEU A 397 -29.64 5.57 17.53
N ARG A 398 -30.25 4.86 18.49
CA ARG A 398 -31.72 4.72 18.56
C ARG A 398 -32.38 6.08 18.72
N ASN A 399 -31.86 6.91 19.61
CA ASN A 399 -32.44 8.20 19.96
C ASN A 399 -32.25 9.22 18.85
N ARG A 400 -31.03 9.36 18.31
CA ARG A 400 -30.71 10.33 17.24
C ARG A 400 -31.43 9.99 15.92
N TYR A 401 -31.56 8.73 15.63
CA TYR A 401 -32.20 8.23 14.41
C TYR A 401 -33.57 7.60 14.65
N LYS A 402 -34.33 8.12 15.61
CA LYS A 402 -35.68 7.63 15.89
C LYS A 402 -36.56 7.70 14.65
N GLY A 403 -37.20 6.59 14.30
CA GLY A 403 -38.07 6.49 13.12
C GLY A 403 -37.34 6.37 11.77
N LYS A 404 -35.99 6.48 11.75
CA LYS A 404 -35.19 6.32 10.54
C LYS A 404 -34.65 4.91 10.39
N VAL A 405 -34.39 4.53 9.15
CA VAL A 405 -33.64 3.32 8.80
C VAL A 405 -32.18 3.70 8.61
N VAL A 406 -31.28 3.06 9.35
CA VAL A 406 -29.87 3.39 9.35
C VAL A 406 -29.04 2.22 8.83
N LEU A 407 -28.21 2.49 7.84
CA LEU A 407 -27.15 1.58 7.44
C LEU A 407 -25.87 1.96 8.19
N ILE A 408 -25.40 1.03 9.02
CA ILE A 408 -24.15 1.19 9.77
C ILE A 408 -23.10 0.33 9.09
N ASP A 409 -22.00 0.95 8.64
CA ASP A 409 -20.87 0.32 7.96
C ASP A 409 -19.66 0.29 8.90
N PHE A 410 -19.20 -0.91 9.25
CA PHE A 410 -17.96 -1.11 9.99
C PHE A 410 -16.82 -1.24 8.99
N TRP A 411 -15.84 -0.36 9.09
CA TRP A 411 -14.76 -0.22 8.13
C TRP A 411 -13.43 0.22 8.76
N ASN A 412 -12.34 0.25 7.99
CA ASN A 412 -11.12 0.97 8.32
C ASN A 412 -10.41 1.49 7.05
N THR A 413 -9.46 2.40 7.23
CA THR A 413 -8.75 3.07 6.13
C THR A 413 -7.87 2.14 5.30
N ALA A 414 -7.49 0.96 5.81
CA ALA A 414 -6.73 -0.06 5.09
C ALA A 414 -7.64 -1.10 4.38
N CYS A 415 -8.94 -1.10 4.66
CA CYS A 415 -9.88 -2.04 4.09
C CYS A 415 -10.24 -1.67 2.65
N HIS A 416 -9.58 -2.28 1.67
CA HIS A 416 -9.84 -2.07 0.24
C HIS A 416 -11.32 -2.26 -0.13
N GLY A 417 -11.92 -3.39 0.28
CA GLY A 417 -13.33 -3.68 0.02
C GLY A 417 -14.28 -2.64 0.63
N CYS A 418 -13.95 -2.13 1.83
CA CYS A 418 -14.75 -1.08 2.47
C CYS A 418 -14.74 0.21 1.66
N ILE A 419 -13.56 0.69 1.28
CA ILE A 419 -13.40 1.94 0.53
C ILE A 419 -14.08 1.83 -0.85
N MET A 420 -13.92 0.69 -1.53
CA MET A 420 -14.60 0.42 -2.79
C MET A 420 -16.12 0.50 -2.64
N MET A 421 -16.67 -0.17 -1.61
CA MET A 421 -18.12 -0.18 -1.37
C MET A 421 -18.65 1.19 -0.93
N MET A 422 -17.95 1.94 -0.09
CA MET A 422 -18.35 3.31 0.26
C MET A 422 -18.43 4.22 -0.97
N ASN A 423 -17.43 4.17 -1.86
CA ASN A 423 -17.46 4.96 -3.09
C ASN A 423 -18.55 4.49 -4.08
N TYR A 424 -18.81 3.19 -4.17
CA TYR A 424 -19.92 2.64 -4.94
C TYR A 424 -21.28 3.11 -4.38
N MET A 425 -21.44 3.15 -3.07
CA MET A 425 -22.65 3.57 -2.39
C MET A 425 -22.91 5.08 -2.51
N GLU A 426 -21.88 5.91 -2.65
CA GLU A 426 -22.01 7.37 -2.60
C GLU A 426 -23.01 7.92 -3.61
N PRO A 427 -23.00 7.58 -4.93
CA PRO A 427 -24.03 7.99 -5.88
C PRO A 427 -25.39 7.31 -5.63
N LEU A 428 -25.42 6.14 -5.01
CA LEU A 428 -26.68 5.44 -4.73
C LEU A 428 -27.49 6.10 -3.62
N LYS A 429 -26.85 6.87 -2.74
CA LYS A 429 -27.54 7.70 -1.72
C LYS A 429 -28.52 8.71 -2.36
N ASP A 430 -28.19 9.20 -3.56
CA ASP A 430 -29.01 10.16 -4.28
C ASP A 430 -30.04 9.53 -5.23
N THR A 431 -29.97 8.22 -5.43
CA THR A 431 -30.79 7.46 -6.39
C THR A 431 -31.53 6.31 -5.72
N VAL A 432 -30.88 5.13 -5.60
CA VAL A 432 -31.50 3.88 -5.10
C VAL A 432 -31.89 3.99 -3.63
N PHE A 433 -31.08 4.66 -2.81
CA PHE A 433 -31.30 4.83 -1.36
C PHE A 433 -31.80 6.24 -1.00
N LYS A 434 -32.23 7.03 -1.99
CA LYS A 434 -32.79 8.36 -1.76
C LYS A 434 -34.12 8.25 -1.04
N HIS A 435 -34.11 8.42 0.27
CA HIS A 435 -35.28 8.39 1.12
C HIS A 435 -35.10 9.36 2.30
N PRO A 436 -36.14 10.12 2.73
CA PRO A 436 -36.02 11.05 3.86
C PRO A 436 -35.66 10.37 5.18
N ASP A 437 -36.01 9.09 5.32
CA ASP A 437 -35.74 8.29 6.51
C ASP A 437 -34.43 7.49 6.40
N ALA A 438 -33.70 7.55 5.30
CA ALA A 438 -32.41 6.89 5.16
C ALA A 438 -31.31 7.67 5.90
N ALA A 439 -30.49 6.95 6.66
CA ALA A 439 -29.28 7.50 7.24
C ALA A 439 -28.11 6.51 7.09
N PHE A 440 -26.88 7.05 7.06
CA PHE A 440 -25.65 6.29 6.89
C PHE A 440 -24.70 6.65 8.04
N VAL A 441 -24.20 5.64 8.72
CA VAL A 441 -23.24 5.77 9.82
C VAL A 441 -22.04 4.89 9.52
N TYR A 442 -20.85 5.46 9.62
CA TYR A 442 -19.57 4.79 9.37
C TYR A 442 -18.81 4.65 10.67
N ILE A 443 -18.53 3.43 11.06
CA ILE A 443 -17.86 3.12 12.33
C ILE A 443 -16.48 2.54 12.06
N THR A 444 -15.47 3.15 12.66
CA THR A 444 -14.09 2.66 12.62
C THR A 444 -13.49 2.60 14.03
N ASP A 445 -12.24 2.16 14.14
CA ASP A 445 -11.51 2.02 15.38
C ASP A 445 -10.07 2.58 15.25
N HIS A 446 -9.22 2.31 16.23
CA HIS A 446 -7.82 2.75 16.27
C HIS A 446 -6.94 2.24 15.12
N VAL A 447 -7.35 1.20 14.40
CA VAL A 447 -6.63 0.71 13.21
C VAL A 447 -6.60 1.75 12.10
N SER A 448 -7.59 2.65 12.07
CA SER A 448 -7.57 3.83 11.20
C SER A 448 -6.79 4.96 11.84
N PRO A 449 -5.60 5.36 11.32
CA PRO A 449 -4.90 6.55 11.79
C PRO A 449 -5.83 7.77 11.75
N VAL A 450 -5.82 8.56 12.83
CA VAL A 450 -6.82 9.62 13.06
C VAL A 450 -6.86 10.63 11.93
N ASP A 451 -5.70 11.10 11.50
CA ASP A 451 -5.53 12.07 10.42
C ASP A 451 -6.05 11.54 9.08
N ARG A 452 -5.86 10.23 8.82
CA ARG A 452 -6.38 9.57 7.61
C ARG A 452 -7.89 9.33 7.69
N TRP A 453 -8.39 8.97 8.88
CA TRP A 453 -9.83 8.87 9.09
C TRP A 453 -10.56 10.19 8.88
N LEU A 454 -10.02 11.31 9.38
CA LEU A 454 -10.56 12.65 9.16
C LEU A 454 -10.64 13.01 7.67
N GLU A 455 -9.62 12.63 6.88
CA GLU A 455 -9.60 12.80 5.42
C GLU A 455 -10.78 12.06 4.74
N PHE A 456 -11.08 10.84 5.16
CA PHE A 456 -12.23 10.09 4.65
C PHE A 456 -13.57 10.67 5.13
N ARG A 457 -13.63 11.13 6.38
CA ARG A 457 -14.82 11.79 6.95
C ARG A 457 -15.27 13.00 6.12
N GLU A 458 -14.35 13.75 5.57
CA GLU A 458 -14.68 14.89 4.70
C GLU A 458 -15.21 14.50 3.32
N ARG A 459 -14.88 13.30 2.85
CA ARG A 459 -15.18 12.85 1.49
C ARG A 459 -16.44 11.99 1.39
N ILE A 460 -16.78 11.27 2.41
CA ILE A 460 -17.89 10.30 2.43
C ILE A 460 -19.03 10.87 3.26
N ARG A 461 -20.19 11.07 2.62
CA ARG A 461 -21.38 11.64 3.29
C ARG A 461 -21.98 10.66 4.27
N GLY A 462 -22.19 11.08 5.49
CA GLY A 462 -22.78 10.31 6.59
C GLY A 462 -22.21 10.75 7.92
N GLU A 463 -22.65 10.11 8.98
CA GLU A 463 -22.03 10.28 10.29
C GLU A 463 -20.85 9.35 10.43
N HIS A 464 -19.72 9.84 10.94
CA HIS A 464 -18.51 9.07 11.14
C HIS A 464 -18.19 9.01 12.63
N ILE A 465 -18.04 7.79 13.14
CA ILE A 465 -17.76 7.52 14.56
C ILE A 465 -16.48 6.68 14.66
N ARG A 466 -15.56 7.10 15.49
CA ARG A 466 -14.36 6.35 15.84
C ARG A 466 -14.51 5.78 17.24
N LEU A 467 -14.35 4.47 17.38
CA LEU A 467 -14.50 3.75 18.63
C LEU A 467 -13.15 3.52 19.30
N ASN A 468 -13.14 3.48 20.62
CA ASN A 468 -12.06 2.90 21.37
C ASN A 468 -12.14 1.35 21.37
N ASP A 469 -11.06 0.69 21.80
CA ASP A 469 -10.94 -0.78 21.77
C ASP A 469 -12.03 -1.50 22.53
N LYS A 470 -12.45 -0.96 23.67
CA LYS A 470 -13.50 -1.55 24.51
C LYS A 470 -14.85 -1.53 23.80
N GLN A 471 -15.23 -0.36 23.25
CA GLN A 471 -16.49 -0.19 22.52
C GLN A 471 -16.50 -1.08 21.27
N LYS A 472 -15.38 -1.14 20.54
CA LYS A 472 -15.23 -1.99 19.36
C LYS A 472 -15.40 -3.46 19.72
N ALA A 473 -14.72 -3.95 20.75
CA ALA A 473 -14.80 -5.35 21.20
C ALA A 473 -16.21 -5.74 21.66
N GLU A 474 -16.94 -4.84 22.31
CA GLU A 474 -18.33 -5.06 22.70
C GLU A 474 -19.25 -5.23 21.49
N LEU A 475 -19.12 -4.34 20.49
CA LEU A 475 -19.92 -4.40 19.25
C LEU A 475 -19.54 -5.60 18.37
N ASP A 476 -18.25 -5.92 18.27
CA ASP A 476 -17.78 -7.11 17.55
C ASP A 476 -18.41 -8.39 18.10
N LYS A 477 -18.47 -8.51 19.42
CA LYS A 477 -19.11 -9.64 20.08
C LYS A 477 -20.62 -9.65 19.86
N GLN A 478 -21.28 -8.48 20.00
CA GLN A 478 -22.74 -8.36 19.91
C GLN A 478 -23.25 -8.69 18.50
N PHE A 479 -22.55 -8.21 17.45
CA PHE A 479 -22.95 -8.40 16.06
C PHE A 479 -22.17 -9.48 15.32
N SER A 480 -21.28 -10.21 16.03
CA SER A 480 -20.42 -11.25 15.45
C SER A 480 -19.58 -10.71 14.26
N ILE A 481 -19.00 -9.52 14.40
CA ILE A 481 -18.17 -8.90 13.39
C ILE A 481 -16.82 -9.63 13.33
N ARG A 482 -16.54 -10.29 12.21
CA ARG A 482 -15.30 -11.07 12.00
C ARG A 482 -14.47 -10.57 10.83
N THR A 483 -15.09 -9.85 9.93
CA THR A 483 -14.47 -9.34 8.69
C THR A 483 -15.04 -7.96 8.37
N LEU A 484 -14.31 -7.19 7.57
CA LEU A 484 -14.76 -5.90 7.06
C LEU A 484 -14.86 -5.97 5.52
N PRO A 485 -15.83 -5.25 4.91
CA PRO A 485 -16.89 -4.49 5.56
C PRO A 485 -17.95 -5.39 6.22
N THR A 486 -18.56 -4.91 7.30
CA THR A 486 -19.74 -5.53 7.92
C THR A 486 -20.84 -4.47 8.06
N TYR A 487 -22.06 -4.83 7.65
CA TYR A 487 -23.19 -3.92 7.64
C TYR A 487 -24.23 -4.31 8.69
N ILE A 488 -24.58 -3.35 9.54
CA ILE A 488 -25.65 -3.47 10.52
C ILE A 488 -26.81 -2.57 10.08
N LEU A 489 -27.99 -3.12 10.06
CA LEU A 489 -29.22 -2.39 9.79
C LEU A 489 -29.90 -2.05 11.12
N LYS A 490 -30.24 -0.76 11.31
CA LYS A 490 -31.18 -0.30 12.34
C LYS A 490 -32.52 -0.02 11.65
N ASP A 491 -33.59 -0.69 12.09
CA ASP A 491 -34.94 -0.46 11.58
C ASP A 491 -35.61 0.78 12.23
N ARG A 492 -36.82 1.12 11.77
CA ARG A 492 -37.59 2.26 12.32
C ARG A 492 -37.96 2.10 13.79
N GLN A 493 -38.10 0.86 14.26
CA GLN A 493 -38.41 0.50 15.64
C GLN A 493 -37.20 0.57 16.56
N GLY A 494 -35.99 0.72 16.00
CA GLY A 494 -34.73 0.81 16.75
C GLY A 494 -34.06 -0.54 16.99
N ASN A 495 -34.47 -1.62 16.29
CA ASN A 495 -33.81 -2.91 16.37
C ASN A 495 -32.58 -2.95 15.44
N PHE A 496 -31.51 -3.57 15.90
CA PHE A 496 -30.26 -3.74 15.14
C PHE A 496 -30.09 -5.18 14.70
N ARG A 497 -29.71 -5.39 13.44
CA ARG A 497 -29.37 -6.73 12.92
C ARG A 497 -28.23 -6.66 11.91
N ASN A 498 -27.37 -7.67 11.93
CA ASN A 498 -26.34 -7.86 10.90
C ASN A 498 -27.02 -8.34 9.60
N ILE A 499 -26.72 -7.67 8.48
CA ILE A 499 -27.31 -8.00 7.16
C ILE A 499 -26.32 -8.74 6.25
N ASN A 500 -25.16 -9.17 6.77
CA ASN A 500 -24.16 -10.00 6.06
C ASN A 500 -23.85 -9.49 4.63
N GLY A 501 -23.75 -8.20 4.46
CA GLY A 501 -23.47 -7.56 3.14
C GLY A 501 -24.66 -7.49 2.19
N ASN A 502 -25.83 -7.95 2.55
CA ASN A 502 -27.02 -7.88 1.71
C ASN A 502 -27.68 -6.48 1.76
N LEU A 503 -27.18 -5.55 0.94
CA LEU A 503 -27.73 -4.18 0.86
C LEU A 503 -29.19 -4.10 0.39
N ASN A 504 -29.73 -5.16 -0.22
CA ASN A 504 -31.16 -5.22 -0.54
C ASN A 504 -32.02 -5.20 0.71
N ASP A 505 -31.57 -5.74 1.82
CA ASP A 505 -32.29 -5.69 3.09
C ASP A 505 -32.49 -4.25 3.56
N PHE A 506 -31.51 -3.38 3.35
CA PHE A 506 -31.62 -1.96 3.66
C PHE A 506 -32.67 -1.29 2.75
N LYS A 507 -32.66 -1.59 1.44
CA LYS A 507 -33.65 -1.07 0.50
C LYS A 507 -35.06 -1.54 0.85
N ILE A 508 -35.22 -2.83 1.13
CA ILE A 508 -36.53 -3.40 1.55
C ILE A 508 -37.06 -2.72 2.82
N GLU A 509 -36.18 -2.43 3.78
CA GLU A 509 -36.59 -1.77 5.03
C GLU A 509 -36.98 -0.31 4.81
N LEU A 510 -36.30 0.39 3.90
CA LEU A 510 -36.66 1.75 3.49
C LEU A 510 -38.03 1.80 2.83
N ASP A 511 -38.39 0.81 2.01
CA ASP A 511 -39.62 0.74 1.25
C ASP A 511 -40.85 0.30 2.07
N LYS A 512 -40.64 -0.18 3.31
CA LYS A 512 -41.77 -0.44 4.26
C LYS A 512 -42.39 0.87 4.69
N GLN A 513 -43.74 0.92 4.64
CA GLN A 513 -44.52 2.06 5.10
C GLN A 513 -44.68 2.08 6.63
#